data_c2561b019859eff309f4a03481776d2e
#
_entry.id   c2561b019859eff309f4a03481776d2e
#
_cell.length_a   1.000
_cell.length_b   1.000
_cell.length_c   1.000
_cell.angle_alpha   90.00
_cell.angle_beta   90.00
_cell.angle_gamma   90.00
#
_symmetry.space_group_name_H-M   'P 1'
#
loop_
_entity.id
_entity.type
_entity.pdbx_description
1 polymer ?
#
loop_
_entity_poly.entity_id
_entity_poly.type
_entity_poly.pdbx_seq_one_letter_code
_entity_poly.pdbx_strand_id
1 'polypeptide(L)'
;AYIKQYWQYLKPHKRLLGLSVGLIPVISFLHIVQPLLMKHGIDSNIMTKDLPGLTKTAALLALCISGEFILRATQAYMFQYIGQHSVTEIRKNLFTHVLDFSMTYFDKTPQGTITSRLTSDIESLNDSFASGVVTIVADILTVTGILIAMFMLSVKLTLVTLIVVPPLIIIVQFCQKRLRYHYNNIRSTLGQLNAAIQE
;
A
#
# COMPACT_ATOMS: atom_id res chain seq x y z
N ALA A 1 14.49 -6.56 -15.77
CA ALA A 1 15.79 -6.93 -15.16
C ALA A 1 15.82 -6.61 -13.66
N TYR A 2 15.41 -5.43 -13.20
CA TYR A 2 15.51 -4.96 -11.81
C TYR A 2 14.67 -5.78 -10.81
N ILE A 3 13.45 -6.20 -11.17
CA ILE A 3 12.56 -7.00 -10.31
C ILE A 3 13.20 -8.35 -9.95
N LYS A 4 13.93 -8.96 -10.89
CA LYS A 4 14.59 -10.26 -10.66
C LYS A 4 15.76 -10.16 -9.68
N GLN A 5 16.48 -9.04 -9.67
CA GLN A 5 17.55 -8.78 -8.71
C GLN A 5 16.99 -8.51 -7.31
N TYR A 6 15.95 -7.71 -7.21
CA TYR A 6 15.29 -7.45 -5.93
C TYR A 6 14.70 -8.73 -5.30
N TRP A 7 14.19 -9.65 -6.12
CA TRP A 7 13.67 -10.93 -5.67
C TRP A 7 14.70 -11.80 -4.94
N GLN A 8 16.00 -11.66 -5.25
CA GLN A 8 17.05 -12.41 -4.55
C GLN A 8 17.16 -12.00 -3.08
N TYR A 9 16.91 -10.74 -2.77
CA TYR A 9 16.94 -10.21 -1.39
C TYR A 9 15.67 -10.55 -0.59
N LEU A 10 14.57 -10.88 -1.27
CA LEU A 10 13.34 -11.35 -0.65
C LEU A 10 13.34 -12.86 -0.37
N LYS A 11 14.15 -13.63 -1.09
CA LYS A 11 14.25 -15.10 -0.95
C LYS A 11 14.48 -15.60 0.48
N PRO A 12 15.35 -15.01 1.31
CA PRO A 12 15.58 -15.48 2.68
C PRO A 12 14.28 -15.46 3.52
N HIS A 13 13.40 -14.48 3.27
CA HIS A 13 12.16 -14.25 4.02
C HIS A 13 10.90 -14.79 3.32
N LYS A 14 11.05 -15.75 2.37
CA LYS A 14 9.94 -16.31 1.58
C LYS A 14 8.78 -16.86 2.41
N ARG A 15 9.05 -17.41 3.62
CA ARG A 15 8.01 -17.91 4.52
C ARG A 15 7.15 -16.78 5.09
N LEU A 16 7.78 -15.71 5.57
CA LEU A 16 7.08 -14.53 6.08
C LEU A 16 6.32 -13.82 4.96
N LEU A 17 6.92 -13.72 3.77
CA LEU A 17 6.29 -13.15 2.59
C LEU A 17 5.08 -14.02 2.15
N GLY A 18 5.19 -15.34 2.15
CA GLY A 18 4.08 -16.24 1.86
C GLY A 18 2.96 -16.13 2.89
N LEU A 19 3.29 -15.99 4.18
CA LEU A 19 2.32 -15.77 5.25
C LEU A 19 1.59 -14.42 5.07
N SER A 20 2.32 -13.34 4.85
CA SER A 20 1.73 -12.01 4.67
C SER A 20 0.84 -11.92 3.41
N VAL A 21 1.23 -12.56 2.31
CA VAL A 21 0.39 -12.68 1.11
C VAL A 21 -0.83 -13.58 1.38
N GLY A 22 -0.64 -14.67 2.15
CA GLY A 22 -1.74 -15.56 2.55
C GLY A 22 -2.79 -14.91 3.48
N LEU A 23 -2.43 -13.84 4.18
CA LEU A 23 -3.37 -13.04 4.97
C LEU A 23 -4.30 -12.17 4.11
N ILE A 24 -3.90 -11.82 2.88
CA ILE A 24 -4.70 -10.94 1.99
C ILE A 24 -6.12 -11.49 1.77
N PRO A 25 -6.33 -12.75 1.34
CA PRO A 25 -7.69 -13.25 1.14
C PRO A 25 -8.50 -13.33 2.44
N VAL A 26 -7.88 -13.57 3.59
CA VAL A 26 -8.57 -13.60 4.88
C VAL A 26 -9.05 -12.21 5.27
N ILE A 27 -8.19 -11.19 5.12
CA ILE A 27 -8.53 -9.79 5.38
C ILE A 27 -9.63 -9.32 4.42
N SER A 28 -9.50 -9.65 3.12
CA SER A 28 -10.51 -9.32 2.12
C SER A 28 -11.87 -9.97 2.41
N PHE A 29 -11.86 -11.21 2.89
CA PHE A 29 -13.08 -11.89 3.30
C PHE A 29 -13.76 -11.20 4.47
N LEU A 30 -13.01 -10.86 5.53
CA LEU A 30 -13.55 -10.12 6.68
C LEU A 30 -14.13 -8.77 6.25
N HIS A 31 -13.44 -8.07 5.35
CA HIS A 31 -13.90 -6.79 4.80
C HIS A 31 -15.24 -6.91 4.04
N ILE A 32 -15.45 -8.00 3.30
CA ILE A 32 -16.71 -8.27 2.57
C ILE A 32 -17.82 -8.65 3.53
N VAL A 33 -17.52 -9.36 4.62
CA VAL A 33 -18.52 -9.80 5.60
C VAL A 33 -19.13 -8.62 6.36
N GLN A 34 -18.40 -7.52 6.58
CA GLN A 34 -18.90 -6.36 7.34
C GLN A 34 -20.17 -5.73 6.74
N PRO A 35 -20.23 -5.37 5.42
CA PRO A 35 -21.45 -4.85 4.83
C PRO A 35 -22.62 -5.85 4.87
N LEU A 36 -22.34 -7.16 4.77
CA LEU A 36 -23.36 -8.20 4.86
C LEU A 36 -23.97 -8.30 6.26
N LEU A 37 -23.12 -8.23 7.30
CA LEU A 37 -23.59 -8.18 8.69
C LEU A 37 -24.38 -6.90 8.98
N MET A 38 -23.93 -5.77 8.42
CA MET A 38 -24.62 -4.50 8.54
C MET A 38 -26.01 -4.56 7.92
N LYS A 39 -26.10 -5.10 6.68
CA LYS A 39 -27.38 -5.34 6.01
C LYS A 39 -28.29 -6.24 6.85
N HIS A 40 -27.79 -7.37 7.32
CA HIS A 40 -28.58 -8.28 8.15
C HIS A 40 -29.07 -7.62 9.45
N GLY A 41 -28.22 -6.82 10.10
CA GLY A 41 -28.61 -6.05 11.30
C GLY A 41 -29.73 -5.05 11.03
N ILE A 42 -29.70 -4.37 9.88
CA ILE A 42 -30.74 -3.40 9.49
C ILE A 42 -32.03 -4.12 9.10
N ASP A 43 -31.97 -5.07 8.16
CA ASP A 43 -33.14 -5.69 7.57
C ASP A 43 -33.88 -6.64 8.52
N SER A 44 -33.11 -7.41 9.32
CA SER A 44 -33.71 -8.43 10.22
C SER A 44 -33.94 -7.92 11.62
N ASN A 45 -33.01 -7.16 12.21
CA ASN A 45 -33.07 -6.86 13.63
C ASN A 45 -33.72 -5.50 13.93
N ILE A 46 -33.44 -4.46 13.10
CA ILE A 46 -34.03 -3.13 13.32
C ILE A 46 -35.48 -3.11 12.86
N MET A 47 -35.81 -3.67 11.68
CA MET A 47 -37.19 -3.70 11.16
C MET A 47 -38.13 -4.52 12.05
N THR A 48 -37.64 -5.60 12.67
CA THR A 48 -38.43 -6.46 13.58
C THR A 48 -38.40 -5.97 15.02
N LYS A 49 -37.61 -4.91 15.35
CA LYS A 49 -37.38 -4.40 16.72
C LYS A 49 -36.83 -5.47 17.68
N ASP A 50 -36.04 -6.41 17.15
CA ASP A 50 -35.36 -7.45 17.94
C ASP A 50 -34.07 -6.90 18.57
N LEU A 51 -34.14 -6.40 19.80
CA LEU A 51 -32.99 -5.88 20.54
C LEU A 51 -31.91 -6.97 20.82
N PRO A 52 -32.26 -8.19 21.25
CA PRO A 52 -31.29 -9.27 21.46
C PRO A 52 -30.56 -9.68 20.15
N GLY A 53 -31.24 -9.70 19.01
CA GLY A 53 -30.64 -9.95 17.72
C GLY A 53 -29.69 -8.84 17.27
N LEU A 54 -30.09 -7.58 17.51
CA LEU A 54 -29.27 -6.41 17.19
C LEU A 54 -27.96 -6.38 18.01
N THR A 55 -28.01 -6.68 19.30
CA THR A 55 -26.80 -6.74 20.14
C THR A 55 -25.82 -7.83 19.69
N LYS A 56 -26.34 -9.01 19.29
CA LYS A 56 -25.50 -10.09 18.73
C LYS A 56 -24.83 -9.67 17.42
N THR A 57 -25.60 -9.08 16.49
CA THR A 57 -25.06 -8.60 15.21
C THR A 57 -24.03 -7.50 15.41
N ALA A 58 -24.27 -6.56 16.33
CA ALA A 58 -23.32 -5.50 16.68
C ALA A 58 -22.03 -6.07 17.29
N ALA A 59 -22.14 -7.04 18.19
CA ALA A 59 -20.99 -7.71 18.79
C ALA A 59 -20.16 -8.47 17.72
N LEU A 60 -20.81 -9.20 16.81
CA LEU A 60 -20.15 -9.88 15.70
C LEU A 60 -19.44 -8.89 14.79
N LEU A 61 -20.08 -7.77 14.46
CA LEU A 61 -19.50 -6.72 13.63
C LEU A 61 -18.27 -6.09 14.30
N ALA A 62 -18.34 -5.79 15.60
CA ALA A 62 -17.22 -5.29 16.38
C ALA A 62 -16.06 -6.30 16.41
N LEU A 63 -16.36 -7.59 16.52
CA LEU A 63 -15.36 -8.66 16.50
C LEU A 63 -14.69 -8.79 15.11
N CYS A 64 -15.47 -8.70 14.03
CA CYS A 64 -14.94 -8.69 12.66
C CYS A 64 -14.04 -7.49 12.40
N ILE A 65 -14.44 -6.28 12.81
CA ILE A 65 -13.63 -5.06 12.65
C ILE A 65 -12.33 -5.18 13.46
N SER A 66 -12.42 -5.60 14.70
CA SER A 66 -11.24 -5.80 15.57
C SER A 66 -10.29 -6.87 15.02
N GLY A 67 -10.85 -7.97 14.53
CA GLY A 67 -10.08 -9.04 13.89
C GLY A 67 -9.38 -8.57 12.61
N GLU A 68 -10.08 -7.85 11.75
CA GLU A 68 -9.50 -7.27 10.55
C GLU A 68 -8.36 -6.29 10.90
N PHE A 69 -8.56 -5.43 11.88
CA PHE A 69 -7.55 -4.49 12.33
C PHE A 69 -6.26 -5.19 12.80
N ILE A 70 -6.39 -6.23 13.62
CA ILE A 70 -5.25 -7.01 14.11
C ILE A 70 -4.51 -7.70 12.95
N LEU A 71 -5.25 -8.30 12.02
CA LEU A 71 -4.66 -8.97 10.86
C LEU A 71 -3.94 -7.98 9.94
N ARG A 72 -4.55 -6.82 9.66
CA ARG A 72 -3.91 -5.74 8.88
C ARG A 72 -2.66 -5.21 9.56
N ALA A 73 -2.69 -4.97 10.87
CA ALA A 73 -1.54 -4.50 11.63
C ALA A 73 -0.40 -5.52 11.59
N THR A 74 -0.73 -6.81 11.78
CA THR A 74 0.24 -7.91 11.69
C THR A 74 0.84 -8.00 10.29
N GLN A 75 0.03 -7.92 9.26
CA GLN A 75 0.47 -7.96 7.87
C GLN A 75 1.40 -6.78 7.54
N ALA A 76 1.00 -5.55 7.92
CA ALA A 76 1.82 -4.35 7.73
C ALA A 76 3.18 -4.47 8.43
N TYR A 77 3.19 -4.97 9.67
CA TYR A 77 4.42 -5.22 10.40
C TYR A 77 5.34 -6.24 9.69
N MET A 78 4.77 -7.34 9.19
CA MET A 78 5.53 -8.34 8.44
C MET A 78 6.16 -7.77 7.17
N PHE A 79 5.42 -6.96 6.41
CA PHE A 79 5.95 -6.30 5.21
C PHE A 79 7.04 -5.29 5.54
N GLN A 80 6.83 -4.48 6.58
CA GLN A 80 7.84 -3.53 7.04
C GLN A 80 9.12 -4.24 7.50
N TYR A 81 8.99 -5.33 8.22
CA TYR A 81 10.12 -6.14 8.67
C TYR A 81 10.92 -6.72 7.48
N ILE A 82 10.24 -7.33 6.50
CA ILE A 82 10.87 -7.87 5.28
C ILE A 82 11.56 -6.74 4.49
N GLY A 83 10.89 -5.60 4.34
CA GLY A 83 11.42 -4.44 3.64
C GLY A 83 12.70 -3.91 4.28
N GLN A 84 12.71 -3.69 5.59
CA GLN A 84 13.88 -3.18 6.33
C GLN A 84 15.08 -4.15 6.25
N HIS A 85 14.85 -5.45 6.36
CA HIS A 85 15.93 -6.42 6.19
C HIS A 85 16.50 -6.43 4.77
N SER A 86 15.63 -6.37 3.76
CA SER A 86 16.06 -6.31 2.34
C SER A 86 16.87 -5.05 2.07
N VAL A 87 16.43 -3.89 2.59
CA VAL A 87 17.17 -2.62 2.49
C VAL A 87 18.54 -2.72 3.14
N THR A 88 18.63 -3.31 4.32
CA THR A 88 19.89 -3.46 5.05
C THR A 88 20.89 -4.32 4.26
N GLU A 89 20.43 -5.43 3.66
CA GLU A 89 21.28 -6.26 2.81
C GLU A 89 21.71 -5.55 1.53
N ILE A 90 20.80 -4.86 0.86
CA ILE A 90 21.11 -4.07 -0.35
C ILE A 90 22.14 -2.99 -0.01
N ARG A 91 21.94 -2.27 1.09
CA ARG A 91 22.86 -1.22 1.55
C ARG A 91 24.25 -1.77 1.83
N LYS A 92 24.34 -2.92 2.51
CA LYS A 92 25.59 -3.59 2.80
C LYS A 92 26.34 -3.99 1.52
N ASN A 93 25.64 -4.63 0.58
CA ASN A 93 26.23 -5.07 -0.68
C ASN A 93 26.65 -3.89 -1.56
N LEU A 94 25.84 -2.84 -1.61
CA LEU A 94 26.17 -1.63 -2.35
C LEU A 94 27.37 -0.91 -1.73
N PHE A 95 27.41 -0.82 -0.40
CA PHE A 95 28.54 -0.22 0.32
C PHE A 95 29.84 -0.96 0.05
N THR A 96 29.84 -2.30 0.14
CA THR A 96 31.00 -3.12 -0.21
C THR A 96 31.44 -2.90 -1.65
N HIS A 97 30.48 -2.85 -2.59
CA HIS A 97 30.80 -2.60 -4.00
C HIS A 97 31.39 -1.20 -4.25
N VAL A 98 30.92 -0.20 -3.53
CA VAL A 98 31.47 1.18 -3.62
C VAL A 98 32.90 1.23 -3.08
N LEU A 99 33.24 0.45 -2.04
CA LEU A 99 34.61 0.40 -1.51
C LEU A 99 35.61 -0.22 -2.50
N ASP A 100 35.13 -1.05 -3.42
CA ASP A 100 35.96 -1.68 -4.47
C ASP A 100 36.25 -0.73 -5.65
N PHE A 101 35.67 0.48 -5.66
CA PHE A 101 35.92 1.45 -6.73
C PHE A 101 37.32 2.06 -6.63
N SER A 102 37.87 2.42 -7.79
CA SER A 102 39.17 3.11 -7.88
C SER A 102 39.14 4.50 -7.25
N MET A 103 40.28 4.98 -6.76
CA MET A 103 40.41 6.34 -6.23
C MET A 103 39.94 7.42 -7.22
N THR A 104 40.17 7.20 -8.50
CA THR A 104 39.70 8.11 -9.58
C THR A 104 38.17 8.33 -9.57
N TYR A 105 37.40 7.36 -9.09
CA TYR A 105 35.95 7.52 -8.93
C TYR A 105 35.60 8.47 -7.78
N PHE A 106 36.30 8.34 -6.66
CA PHE A 106 36.07 9.21 -5.47
C PHE A 106 36.51 10.64 -5.73
N ASP A 107 37.58 10.85 -6.51
CA ASP A 107 38.05 12.19 -6.89
C ASP A 107 37.05 12.92 -7.81
N LYS A 108 36.28 12.17 -8.63
CA LYS A 108 35.32 12.73 -9.58
C LYS A 108 33.90 12.81 -9.07
N THR A 109 33.56 12.08 -7.98
CA THR A 109 32.18 11.97 -7.50
C THR A 109 32.07 12.63 -6.12
N PRO A 110 31.23 13.66 -5.96
CA PRO A 110 31.00 14.30 -4.66
C PRO A 110 30.52 13.28 -3.61
N GLN A 111 31.09 13.33 -2.43
CA GLN A 111 30.75 12.41 -1.33
C GLN A 111 29.24 12.42 -0.99
N GLY A 112 28.59 13.59 -1.07
CA GLY A 112 27.15 13.73 -0.86
C GLY A 112 26.31 12.91 -1.84
N THR A 113 26.75 12.76 -3.10
CA THR A 113 26.07 11.93 -4.10
C THR A 113 26.15 10.45 -3.75
N ILE A 114 27.31 9.98 -3.28
CA ILE A 114 27.51 8.59 -2.86
C ILE A 114 26.64 8.29 -1.64
N THR A 115 26.64 9.19 -0.65
CA THR A 115 25.84 9.06 0.57
C THR A 115 24.34 9.06 0.24
N SER A 116 23.86 9.96 -0.63
CA SER A 116 22.46 10.00 -1.05
C SER A 116 22.01 8.69 -1.72
N ARG A 117 22.84 8.12 -2.60
CA ARG A 117 22.57 6.82 -3.25
C ARG A 117 22.52 5.67 -2.25
N LEU A 118 23.38 5.68 -1.24
CA LEU A 118 23.44 4.63 -0.19
C LEU A 118 22.33 4.75 0.85
N THR A 119 21.67 5.89 0.95
CA THR A 119 20.60 6.15 1.93
C THR A 119 19.26 6.37 1.25
N SER A 120 19.01 7.56 0.74
CA SER A 120 17.69 8.01 0.26
C SER A 120 17.20 7.22 -0.96
N ASP A 121 18.09 6.89 -1.91
CA ASP A 121 17.66 6.17 -3.12
C ASP A 121 17.25 4.73 -2.79
N ILE A 122 17.98 4.07 -1.87
CA ILE A 122 17.64 2.70 -1.42
C ILE A 122 16.33 2.72 -0.62
N GLU A 123 16.12 3.72 0.23
CA GLU A 123 14.89 3.87 1.00
C GLU A 123 13.67 4.10 0.10
N SER A 124 13.82 4.94 -0.92
CA SER A 124 12.79 5.16 -1.94
C SER A 124 12.44 3.89 -2.74
N LEU A 125 13.42 3.03 -3.00
CA LEU A 125 13.19 1.71 -3.61
C LEU A 125 12.36 0.81 -2.69
N ASN A 126 12.69 0.77 -1.39
CA ASN A 126 11.93 0.00 -0.41
C ASN A 126 10.46 0.44 -0.36
N ASP A 127 10.22 1.74 -0.24
CA ASP A 127 8.87 2.29 -0.17
C ASP A 127 8.08 1.99 -1.45
N SER A 128 8.73 2.01 -2.59
CA SER A 128 8.06 1.71 -3.87
C SER A 128 7.71 0.23 -4.03
N PHE A 129 8.55 -0.69 -3.56
CA PHE A 129 8.36 -2.12 -3.77
C PHE A 129 7.62 -2.81 -2.62
N ALA A 130 7.99 -2.55 -1.36
CA ALA A 130 7.41 -3.23 -0.21
C ALA A 130 5.97 -2.78 0.05
N SER A 131 5.69 -1.46 -0.03
CA SER A 131 4.34 -0.93 0.17
C SER A 131 3.52 -0.91 -1.12
N GLY A 132 4.13 -0.53 -2.27
CA GLY A 132 3.39 -0.28 -3.50
C GLY A 132 2.83 -1.55 -4.15
N VAL A 133 3.67 -2.53 -4.49
CA VAL A 133 3.24 -3.71 -5.26
C VAL A 133 2.28 -4.59 -4.46
N VAL A 134 2.56 -4.79 -3.18
CA VAL A 134 1.72 -5.63 -2.31
C VAL A 134 0.36 -4.99 -2.07
N THR A 135 0.34 -3.68 -1.83
CA THR A 135 -0.92 -2.93 -1.66
C THR A 135 -1.78 -3.04 -2.92
N ILE A 136 -1.19 -2.85 -4.11
CA ILE A 136 -1.92 -2.97 -5.37
C ILE A 136 -2.55 -4.38 -5.53
N VAL A 137 -1.82 -5.44 -5.21
CA VAL A 137 -2.35 -6.81 -5.28
C VAL A 137 -3.50 -7.01 -4.27
N ALA A 138 -3.32 -6.52 -3.04
CA ALA A 138 -4.35 -6.59 -2.01
C ALA A 138 -5.61 -5.80 -2.43
N ASP A 139 -5.44 -4.60 -2.97
CA ASP A 139 -6.53 -3.74 -3.41
C ASP A 139 -7.30 -4.38 -4.59
N ILE A 140 -6.60 -4.96 -5.57
CA ILE A 140 -7.24 -5.67 -6.69
C ILE A 140 -8.08 -6.84 -6.17
N LEU A 141 -7.55 -7.65 -5.25
CA LEU A 141 -8.29 -8.76 -4.66
C LEU A 141 -9.51 -8.27 -3.87
N THR A 142 -9.35 -7.21 -3.08
CA THR A 142 -10.44 -6.64 -2.29
C THR A 142 -11.53 -6.05 -3.19
N VAL A 143 -11.17 -5.26 -4.20
CA VAL A 143 -12.13 -4.68 -5.15
C VAL A 143 -12.87 -5.77 -5.93
N THR A 144 -12.15 -6.79 -6.37
CA THR A 144 -12.78 -7.94 -7.07
C THR A 144 -13.77 -8.66 -6.17
N GLY A 145 -13.40 -8.91 -4.91
CA GLY A 145 -14.29 -9.54 -3.93
C GLY A 145 -15.53 -8.70 -3.62
N ILE A 146 -15.38 -7.38 -3.46
CA ILE A 146 -16.49 -6.46 -3.26
C ILE A 146 -17.42 -6.47 -4.48
N LEU A 147 -16.88 -6.42 -5.69
CA LEU A 147 -17.69 -6.47 -6.92
C LEU A 147 -18.50 -7.75 -6.99
N ILE A 148 -17.90 -8.91 -6.70
CA ILE A 148 -18.62 -10.19 -6.68
C ILE A 148 -19.75 -10.13 -5.64
N ALA A 149 -19.49 -9.67 -4.41
CA ALA A 149 -20.51 -9.54 -3.39
C ALA A 149 -21.64 -8.59 -3.78
N MET A 150 -21.33 -7.47 -4.42
CA MET A 150 -22.33 -6.51 -4.92
C MET A 150 -23.22 -7.13 -6.00
N PHE A 151 -22.64 -7.88 -6.95
CA PHE A 151 -23.41 -8.58 -7.97
C PHE A 151 -24.34 -9.65 -7.38
N MET A 152 -23.89 -10.34 -6.35
CA MET A 152 -24.74 -11.32 -5.64
C MET A 152 -25.89 -10.67 -4.87
N LEU A 153 -25.71 -9.45 -4.36
CA LEU A 153 -26.73 -8.73 -3.61
C LEU A 153 -27.77 -8.08 -4.53
N SER A 154 -27.36 -7.36 -5.57
CA SER A 154 -28.25 -6.69 -6.50
C SER A 154 -27.51 -6.24 -7.77
N VAL A 155 -27.74 -6.90 -8.88
CA VAL A 155 -27.17 -6.55 -10.19
C VAL A 155 -27.53 -5.11 -10.60
N LYS A 156 -28.78 -4.68 -10.35
CA LYS A 156 -29.25 -3.35 -10.74
C LYS A 156 -28.49 -2.24 -10.00
N LEU A 157 -28.30 -2.38 -8.68
CA LEU A 157 -27.56 -1.40 -7.87
C LEU A 157 -26.07 -1.39 -8.24
N THR A 158 -25.49 -2.54 -8.52
CA THR A 158 -24.09 -2.65 -8.94
C THR A 158 -23.84 -1.93 -10.26
N LEU A 159 -24.71 -2.07 -11.25
CA LEU A 159 -24.60 -1.36 -12.53
C LEU A 159 -24.72 0.15 -12.36
N VAL A 160 -25.64 0.62 -11.52
CA VAL A 160 -25.75 2.06 -11.21
C VAL A 160 -24.47 2.58 -10.55
N THR A 161 -23.91 1.85 -9.59
CA THR A 161 -22.66 2.22 -8.94
C THR A 161 -21.49 2.26 -9.92
N LEU A 162 -21.39 1.27 -10.83
CA LEU A 162 -20.33 1.21 -11.85
C LEU A 162 -20.40 2.40 -12.82
N ILE A 163 -21.58 2.95 -13.12
CA ILE A 163 -21.72 4.17 -13.95
C ILE A 163 -21.06 5.38 -13.29
N VAL A 164 -21.01 5.45 -11.97
CA VAL A 164 -20.41 6.56 -11.23
C VAL A 164 -18.88 6.49 -11.21
N VAL A 165 -18.30 5.29 -11.36
CA VAL A 165 -16.84 5.08 -11.29
C VAL A 165 -16.06 5.80 -12.41
N PRO A 166 -16.44 5.74 -13.71
CA PRO A 166 -15.73 6.44 -14.77
C PRO A 166 -15.62 7.95 -14.58
N PRO A 167 -16.72 8.69 -14.26
CA PRO A 167 -16.61 10.12 -13.95
C PRO A 167 -15.66 10.42 -12.82
N LEU A 168 -15.66 9.62 -11.74
CA LEU A 168 -14.74 9.79 -10.62
C LEU A 168 -13.28 9.62 -11.07
N ILE A 169 -12.98 8.62 -11.89
CA ILE A 169 -11.62 8.41 -12.42
C ILE A 169 -11.17 9.62 -13.23
N ILE A 170 -12.04 10.17 -14.08
CA ILE A 170 -11.73 11.35 -14.90
C ILE A 170 -11.43 12.57 -14.01
N ILE A 171 -12.26 12.80 -12.99
CA ILE A 171 -12.07 13.90 -12.04
C ILE A 171 -10.73 13.74 -11.32
N VAL A 172 -10.42 12.54 -10.80
CA VAL A 172 -9.17 12.27 -10.09
C VAL A 172 -7.96 12.49 -11.00
N GLN A 173 -7.99 12.02 -12.25
CA GLN A 173 -6.91 12.22 -13.22
C GLN A 173 -6.72 13.72 -13.53
N PHE A 174 -7.80 14.46 -13.70
CA PHE A 174 -7.75 15.90 -13.93
C PHE A 174 -7.12 16.65 -12.74
N CYS A 175 -7.58 16.33 -11.52
CA CYS A 175 -7.03 16.90 -10.29
C CYS A 175 -5.54 16.56 -10.11
N GLN A 176 -5.15 15.30 -10.33
CA GLN A 176 -3.75 14.86 -10.24
C GLN A 176 -2.85 15.59 -11.23
N LYS A 177 -3.31 15.76 -12.49
CA LYS A 177 -2.54 16.49 -13.52
C LYS A 177 -2.33 17.95 -13.10
N ARG A 178 -3.35 18.59 -12.56
CA ARG A 178 -3.28 19.98 -12.11
C ARG A 178 -2.41 20.16 -10.86
N LEU A 179 -2.54 19.26 -9.90
CA LEU A 179 -1.68 19.21 -8.71
C LEU A 179 -0.21 19.02 -9.07
N ARG A 180 0.10 18.08 -9.97
CA ARG A 180 1.48 17.83 -10.42
C ARG A 180 2.11 19.07 -11.08
N TYR A 181 1.34 19.81 -11.87
CA TYR A 181 1.81 21.06 -12.49
C TYR A 181 2.17 22.10 -11.40
N HIS A 182 1.30 22.34 -10.42
CA HIS A 182 1.57 23.29 -9.34
C HIS A 182 2.71 22.83 -8.42
N TYR A 183 2.79 21.53 -8.13
CA TYR A 183 3.86 20.97 -7.32
C TYR A 183 5.24 21.15 -7.97
N ASN A 184 5.35 20.95 -9.28
CA ASN A 184 6.59 21.19 -10.03
C ASN A 184 6.99 22.67 -9.99
N ASN A 185 6.04 23.60 -10.10
CA ASN A 185 6.31 25.03 -9.99
C ASN A 185 6.80 25.41 -8.58
N ILE A 186 6.15 24.89 -7.53
CA ILE A 186 6.60 25.10 -6.15
C ILE A 186 8.03 24.60 -5.95
N ARG A 187 8.34 23.40 -6.45
CA ARG A 187 9.68 22.82 -6.35
C ARG A 187 10.74 23.65 -7.08
N SER A 188 10.41 24.18 -8.26
CA SER A 188 11.27 25.09 -9.02
C SER A 188 11.54 26.39 -8.25
N THR A 189 10.50 27.00 -7.69
CA THR A 189 10.61 28.24 -6.91
C THR A 189 11.40 28.04 -5.61
N LEU A 190 11.18 26.92 -4.90
CA LEU A 190 11.98 26.55 -3.74
C LEU A 190 13.46 26.32 -4.09
N GLY A 191 13.74 25.74 -5.27
CA GLY A 191 15.09 25.59 -5.75
C GLY A 191 15.79 26.95 -5.98
N GLN A 192 15.09 27.91 -6.57
CA GLN A 192 15.60 29.27 -6.77
C GLN A 192 15.81 30.00 -5.45
N LEU A 193 14.88 29.85 -4.50
CA LEU A 193 15.01 30.44 -3.17
C LEU A 193 16.22 29.89 -2.42
N ASN A 194 16.41 28.56 -2.43
CA ASN A 194 17.56 27.94 -1.80
C ASN A 194 18.90 28.35 -2.43
N ALA A 195 18.93 28.55 -3.75
CA ALA A 195 20.11 29.06 -4.44
C ALA A 195 20.44 30.51 -4.00
N ALA A 196 19.41 31.37 -3.89
CA ALA A 196 19.58 32.77 -3.46
C ALA A 196 19.97 32.90 -1.97
N ILE A 197 19.68 31.92 -1.12
CA ILE A 197 20.11 31.90 0.29
C ILE A 197 21.56 31.42 0.43
N GLN A 198 22.08 30.67 -0.53
CA GLN A 198 23.44 30.13 -0.54
C GLN A 198 24.46 31.10 -1.15
N GLU A 199 24.02 32.14 -1.85
CA GLU A 199 24.84 33.27 -2.29
C GLU A 199 24.98 34.32 -1.19
#